data_dbcea8de4ecf268c91a9e8e39b618e85
#
_entry.id   dbcea8de4ecf268c91a9e8e39b618e85
#
_cell.length_a   1.000
_cell.length_b   1.000
_cell.length_c   1.000
_cell.angle_alpha   90.00
_cell.angle_beta   90.00
_cell.angle_gamma   90.00
#
_symmetry.space_group_name_H-M   'P 1'
#
loop_
_entity.id
_entity.type
_entity.pdbx_description
1 polymer ?
#
loop_
_entity_poly.entity_id
_entity_poly.type
_entity_poly.pdbx_seq_one_letter_code
_entity_poly.pdbx_strand_id
1 'polypeptide(L)'
;MNEENMQNISTILLDMYGVIIEESKGNFIPYTYEHFNETEHERLTKQFRQEQLFTKAGNGEISSDMFLALLGFENPQYHMKNYLKNYLTLDSAFITFAEKYSKSIDFVLLSNDVSEWSAFITDYYNLDKYFKDKIVSGDVKCRKPDKQIFEIALKKINKNPSECIFVDNSVANLNVSKEIGICPILFNRDKVEYTGITVNTFEELADILNDSNL
;
A
#
# COMPACT_ATOMS: atom_id res chain seq x y z
N MET A 1 -0.22 3.69 24.75
CA MET A 1 0.35 2.34 24.63
C MET A 1 1.56 2.32 25.53
N ASN A 2 1.72 1.32 26.40
CA ASN A 2 2.86 1.29 27.32
C ASN A 2 4.12 0.87 26.54
N GLU A 3 5.27 1.42 26.93
CA GLU A 3 6.60 1.10 26.35
C GLU A 3 6.90 -0.40 26.32
N GLU A 4 6.30 -1.19 27.22
CA GLU A 4 6.42 -2.66 27.27
C GLU A 4 5.92 -3.38 25.99
N ASN A 5 5.01 -2.79 25.22
CA ASN A 5 4.42 -3.42 24.03
C ASN A 5 5.29 -3.30 22.76
N MET A 6 6.34 -2.49 22.78
CA MET A 6 7.21 -2.30 21.62
C MET A 6 8.50 -3.16 21.66
N GLN A 7 8.84 -3.75 22.81
CA GLN A 7 10.09 -4.53 22.98
C GLN A 7 10.17 -5.83 22.17
N ASN A 8 9.08 -6.29 21.57
CA ASN A 8 9.05 -7.55 20.81
C ASN A 8 8.75 -7.36 19.33
N ILE A 9 8.77 -6.13 18.83
CA ILE A 9 8.50 -5.86 17.41
C ILE A 9 9.65 -6.42 16.56
N SER A 10 9.31 -7.21 15.57
CA SER A 10 10.26 -7.81 14.63
C SER A 10 9.84 -7.64 13.17
N THR A 11 8.65 -7.07 12.93
CA THR A 11 8.09 -6.93 11.59
C THR A 11 7.34 -5.61 11.43
N ILE A 12 7.55 -4.95 10.30
CA ILE A 12 6.76 -3.78 9.87
C ILE A 12 6.01 -4.14 8.61
N LEU A 13 4.67 -4.11 8.70
CA LEU A 13 3.78 -4.15 7.54
C LEU A 13 3.65 -2.72 7.01
N LEU A 14 3.95 -2.50 5.74
CA LEU A 14 3.96 -1.17 5.09
C LEU A 14 2.92 -1.12 3.98
N ASP A 15 2.07 -0.10 3.97
CA ASP A 15 1.27 0.21 2.78
C ASP A 15 2.15 0.80 1.67
N MET A 16 1.64 0.76 0.44
CA MET A 16 2.31 1.34 -0.72
C MET A 16 1.93 2.82 -0.91
N TYR A 17 0.66 3.08 -1.21
CA TYR A 17 0.19 4.41 -1.61
C TYR A 17 -0.07 5.31 -0.40
N GLY A 18 0.53 6.51 -0.42
CA GLY A 18 0.49 7.44 0.71
C GLY A 18 1.48 7.10 1.83
N VAL A 19 2.27 6.03 1.67
CA VAL A 19 3.38 5.66 2.57
C VAL A 19 4.68 5.62 1.78
N ILE A 20 4.93 4.56 1.00
CA ILE A 20 6.14 4.40 0.17
C ILE A 20 6.06 5.25 -1.10
N ILE A 21 4.88 5.29 -1.70
CA ILE A 21 4.53 6.19 -2.81
C ILE A 21 3.79 7.40 -2.22
N GLU A 22 4.14 8.61 -2.66
CA GLU A 22 3.61 9.85 -2.07
C GLU A 22 2.11 10.03 -2.32
N GLU A 23 1.61 9.59 -3.47
CA GLU A 23 0.22 9.74 -3.88
C GLU A 23 -0.72 8.79 -3.14
N SER A 24 -1.40 9.30 -2.11
CA SER A 24 -2.32 8.52 -1.26
C SER A 24 -3.49 7.86 -2.01
N LYS A 25 -3.89 8.42 -3.14
CA LYS A 25 -4.99 7.91 -3.99
C LYS A 25 -4.52 7.40 -5.35
N GLY A 26 -3.20 7.41 -5.58
CA GLY A 26 -2.57 6.82 -6.74
C GLY A 26 -2.76 7.54 -8.08
N ASN A 27 -3.48 8.63 -8.21
CA ASN A 27 -3.65 9.43 -9.46
C ASN A 27 -4.13 8.68 -10.73
N PHE A 28 -4.55 7.42 -10.65
CA PHE A 28 -4.97 6.66 -11.83
C PHE A 28 -6.25 7.20 -12.49
N ILE A 29 -7.19 7.66 -11.68
CA ILE A 29 -8.43 8.24 -12.21
C ILE A 29 -8.14 9.53 -13.00
N PRO A 30 -7.40 10.52 -12.47
CA PRO A 30 -6.94 11.67 -13.26
C PRO A 30 -6.21 11.26 -14.54
N TYR A 31 -5.23 10.34 -14.44
CA TYR A 31 -4.53 9.79 -15.60
C TYR A 31 -5.49 9.30 -16.68
N THR A 32 -6.52 8.53 -16.30
CA THR A 32 -7.49 8.01 -17.25
C THR A 32 -8.25 9.14 -17.94
N TYR A 33 -8.76 10.11 -17.17
CA TYR A 33 -9.53 11.23 -17.76
C TYR A 33 -8.70 12.11 -18.70
N GLU A 34 -7.38 12.22 -18.50
CA GLU A 34 -6.49 12.95 -19.42
C GLU A 34 -6.32 12.27 -20.79
N HIS A 35 -6.57 10.96 -20.87
CA HIS A 35 -6.36 10.18 -22.09
C HIS A 35 -7.62 9.95 -22.93
N PHE A 36 -8.77 10.44 -22.46
CA PHE A 36 -10.05 10.29 -23.14
C PHE A 36 -10.77 11.63 -23.31
N ASN A 37 -11.55 11.75 -24.40
CA ASN A 37 -12.35 12.94 -24.64
C ASN A 37 -13.46 13.09 -23.60
N GLU A 38 -13.91 14.32 -23.36
CA GLU A 38 -14.99 14.62 -22.41
C GLU A 38 -16.28 13.82 -22.67
N THR A 39 -16.58 13.52 -23.94
CA THR A 39 -17.74 12.71 -24.34
C THR A 39 -17.67 11.26 -23.80
N GLU A 40 -16.50 10.77 -23.43
CA GLU A 40 -16.31 9.43 -22.87
C GLU A 40 -16.31 9.42 -21.33
N HIS A 41 -16.26 10.59 -20.68
CA HIS A 41 -16.15 10.69 -19.22
C HIS A 41 -17.36 10.10 -18.49
N GLU A 42 -18.57 10.15 -19.08
CA GLU A 42 -19.75 9.50 -18.49
C GLU A 42 -19.60 7.97 -18.47
N ARG A 43 -19.13 7.39 -19.58
CA ARG A 43 -18.83 5.94 -19.67
C ARG A 43 -17.76 5.54 -18.64
N LEU A 44 -16.65 6.27 -18.56
CA LEU A 44 -15.57 6.01 -17.61
C LEU A 44 -16.07 6.10 -16.16
N THR A 45 -16.86 7.13 -15.85
CA THR A 45 -17.47 7.30 -14.52
C THR A 45 -18.32 6.07 -14.14
N LYS A 46 -19.14 5.58 -15.09
CA LYS A 46 -19.95 4.37 -14.89
C LYS A 46 -19.05 3.16 -14.61
N GLN A 47 -18.00 2.97 -15.39
CA GLN A 47 -17.06 1.86 -15.25
C GLN A 47 -16.33 1.88 -13.89
N PHE A 48 -15.92 3.06 -13.41
CA PHE A 48 -15.29 3.17 -12.10
C PHE A 48 -16.27 3.00 -10.94
N ARG A 49 -17.45 3.65 -10.99
CA ARG A 49 -18.37 3.74 -9.85
C ARG A 49 -19.39 2.61 -9.80
N GLN A 50 -19.98 2.22 -10.93
CA GLN A 50 -21.06 1.22 -10.98
C GLN A 50 -20.52 -0.17 -11.27
N GLU A 51 -19.64 -0.30 -12.26
CA GLU A 51 -19.05 -1.59 -12.63
C GLU A 51 -17.86 -1.95 -11.74
N GLN A 52 -17.34 -0.99 -10.98
CA GLN A 52 -16.24 -1.13 -10.02
C GLN A 52 -14.98 -1.78 -10.63
N LEU A 53 -14.65 -1.46 -11.88
CA LEU A 53 -13.58 -2.12 -12.62
C LEU A 53 -12.23 -2.03 -11.88
N PHE A 54 -11.93 -0.87 -11.26
CA PHE A 54 -10.70 -0.71 -10.51
C PHE A 54 -10.66 -1.60 -9.25
N THR A 55 -11.80 -1.73 -8.57
CA THR A 55 -11.91 -2.64 -7.43
C THR A 55 -11.74 -4.09 -7.86
N LYS A 56 -12.34 -4.50 -8.98
CA LYS A 56 -12.18 -5.85 -9.53
C LYS A 56 -10.74 -6.16 -9.89
N ALA A 57 -10.03 -5.21 -10.51
CA ALA A 57 -8.61 -5.38 -10.80
C ALA A 57 -7.77 -5.49 -9.52
N GLY A 58 -8.00 -4.60 -8.55
CA GLY A 58 -7.34 -4.63 -7.25
C GLY A 58 -7.69 -5.84 -6.37
N ASN A 59 -8.76 -6.57 -6.67
CA ASN A 59 -9.11 -7.85 -6.03
C ASN A 59 -8.66 -9.06 -6.85
N GLY A 60 -7.95 -8.86 -7.98
CA GLY A 60 -7.49 -9.95 -8.84
C GLY A 60 -8.61 -10.71 -9.56
N GLU A 61 -9.79 -10.11 -9.71
CA GLU A 61 -10.89 -10.67 -10.49
C GLU A 61 -10.67 -10.53 -11.99
N ILE A 62 -9.97 -9.47 -12.39
CA ILE A 62 -9.52 -9.19 -13.75
C ILE A 62 -8.05 -8.76 -13.72
N SER A 63 -7.29 -9.07 -14.78
CA SER A 63 -5.89 -8.64 -14.93
C SER A 63 -5.78 -7.14 -15.21
N SER A 64 -4.59 -6.58 -15.01
CA SER A 64 -4.25 -5.21 -15.41
C SER A 64 -4.60 -4.93 -16.88
N ASP A 65 -4.20 -5.83 -17.79
CA ASP A 65 -4.44 -5.67 -19.23
C ASP A 65 -5.94 -5.67 -19.54
N MET A 66 -6.70 -6.58 -18.94
CA MET A 66 -8.15 -6.63 -19.13
C MET A 66 -8.83 -5.37 -18.56
N PHE A 67 -8.40 -4.91 -17.39
CA PHE A 67 -8.90 -3.69 -16.78
C PHE A 67 -8.70 -2.47 -17.69
N LEU A 68 -7.48 -2.27 -18.17
CA LEU A 68 -7.15 -1.13 -19.05
C LEU A 68 -7.85 -1.23 -20.40
N ALA A 69 -7.94 -2.43 -20.99
CA ALA A 69 -8.68 -2.65 -22.24
C ALA A 69 -10.18 -2.36 -22.08
N LEU A 70 -10.81 -2.74 -20.95
CA LEU A 70 -12.22 -2.43 -20.67
C LEU A 70 -12.45 -0.93 -20.52
N LEU A 71 -11.47 -0.16 -20.03
CA LEU A 71 -11.52 1.30 -20.01
C LEU A 71 -11.36 1.92 -21.40
N GLY A 72 -10.89 1.15 -22.39
CA GLY A 72 -10.72 1.60 -23.77
C GLY A 72 -9.28 1.96 -24.16
N PHE A 73 -8.29 1.65 -23.34
CA PHE A 73 -6.88 1.81 -23.71
C PHE A 73 -6.47 0.78 -24.76
N GLU A 74 -6.02 1.23 -25.92
CA GLU A 74 -5.60 0.34 -27.01
C GLU A 74 -4.31 -0.43 -26.73
N ASN A 75 -3.44 0.12 -25.89
CA ASN A 75 -2.15 -0.48 -25.53
C ASN A 75 -2.00 -0.56 -23.99
N PRO A 76 -2.68 -1.51 -23.32
CA PRO A 76 -2.72 -1.63 -21.86
C PRO A 76 -1.35 -1.60 -21.20
N GLN A 77 -0.39 -2.37 -21.69
CA GLN A 77 0.97 -2.46 -21.14
C GLN A 77 1.74 -1.13 -21.17
N TYR A 78 1.56 -0.37 -22.26
CA TYR A 78 2.15 0.96 -22.37
C TYR A 78 1.54 1.90 -21.33
N HIS A 79 0.21 1.93 -21.24
CA HIS A 79 -0.50 2.83 -20.32
C HIS A 79 -0.26 2.48 -18.85
N MET A 80 -0.19 1.20 -18.50
CA MET A 80 0.24 0.76 -17.17
C MET A 80 1.62 1.34 -16.82
N LYS A 81 2.61 1.08 -17.67
CA LYS A 81 3.99 1.53 -17.41
C LYS A 81 4.12 3.05 -17.41
N ASN A 82 3.41 3.74 -18.30
CA ASN A 82 3.41 5.20 -18.37
C ASN A 82 2.83 5.82 -17.09
N TYR A 83 1.68 5.30 -16.64
CA TYR A 83 1.07 5.73 -15.39
C TYR A 83 2.00 5.50 -14.19
N LEU A 84 2.46 4.27 -14.00
CA LEU A 84 3.26 3.90 -12.82
C LEU A 84 4.61 4.62 -12.74
N LYS A 85 5.19 5.00 -13.89
CA LYS A 85 6.48 5.72 -13.94
C LYS A 85 6.36 7.24 -13.79
N ASN A 86 5.29 7.83 -14.32
CA ASN A 86 5.23 9.27 -14.52
C ASN A 86 4.18 9.97 -13.65
N TYR A 87 3.29 9.22 -13.00
CA TYR A 87 2.21 9.75 -12.15
C TYR A 87 2.34 9.34 -10.68
N LEU A 88 3.36 8.53 -10.38
CA LEU A 88 3.68 8.09 -9.03
C LEU A 88 5.10 8.51 -8.65
N THR A 89 5.26 8.98 -7.42
CA THR A 89 6.52 9.44 -6.86
C THR A 89 6.94 8.53 -5.71
N LEU A 90 8.10 7.90 -5.82
CA LEU A 90 8.71 7.19 -4.71
C LEU A 90 9.21 8.21 -3.66
N ASP A 91 8.81 8.05 -2.41
CA ASP A 91 9.43 8.78 -1.31
C ASP A 91 10.89 8.31 -1.11
N SER A 92 11.84 9.18 -1.45
CA SER A 92 13.26 8.85 -1.34
C SER A 92 13.72 8.58 0.10
N ALA A 93 13.01 9.13 1.11
CA ALA A 93 13.29 8.88 2.52
C ALA A 93 13.00 7.41 2.91
N PHE A 94 12.06 6.74 2.20
CA PHE A 94 11.85 5.31 2.37
C PHE A 94 13.12 4.49 2.10
N ILE A 95 13.88 4.84 1.05
CA ILE A 95 15.11 4.10 0.71
C ILE A 95 16.12 4.19 1.86
N THR A 96 16.35 5.39 2.40
CA THR A 96 17.26 5.60 3.53
C THR A 96 16.79 4.84 4.77
N PHE A 97 15.50 4.88 5.06
CA PHE A 97 14.88 4.12 6.14
C PHE A 97 15.05 2.61 5.95
N ALA A 98 14.75 2.11 4.75
CA ALA A 98 14.84 0.68 4.44
C ALA A 98 16.29 0.17 4.49
N GLU A 99 17.27 0.92 3.99
CA GLU A 99 18.70 0.56 4.07
C GLU A 99 19.19 0.44 5.51
N LYS A 100 18.66 1.25 6.41
CA LYS A 100 19.03 1.24 7.82
C LYS A 100 18.40 0.06 8.59
N TYR A 101 17.11 -0.18 8.39
CA TYR A 101 16.34 -1.07 9.27
C TYR A 101 16.02 -2.45 8.70
N SER A 102 16.00 -2.67 7.38
CA SER A 102 15.59 -3.95 6.77
C SER A 102 16.52 -5.14 7.08
N LYS A 103 17.69 -4.88 7.70
CA LYS A 103 18.60 -5.94 8.17
C LYS A 103 18.28 -6.44 9.57
N SER A 104 17.58 -5.65 10.37
CA SER A 104 17.24 -5.96 11.77
C SER A 104 15.74 -6.21 11.97
N ILE A 105 14.90 -5.62 11.14
CA ILE A 105 13.43 -5.72 11.20
C ILE A 105 12.92 -6.22 9.84
N ASP A 106 12.04 -7.22 9.83
CA ASP A 106 11.42 -7.73 8.61
C ASP A 106 10.44 -6.70 8.04
N PHE A 107 10.62 -6.27 6.80
CA PHE A 107 9.63 -5.45 6.10
C PHE A 107 8.73 -6.33 5.24
N VAL A 108 7.45 -6.04 5.28
CA VAL A 108 6.42 -6.75 4.51
C VAL A 108 5.51 -5.72 3.84
N LEU A 109 5.37 -5.79 2.54
CA LEU A 109 4.40 -4.96 1.83
C LEU A 109 2.99 -5.52 2.06
N LEU A 110 2.05 -4.65 2.47
CA LEU A 110 0.64 -4.99 2.62
C LEU A 110 -0.23 -3.95 1.89
N SER A 111 -0.53 -4.18 0.61
CA SER A 111 -1.12 -3.19 -0.28
C SER A 111 -2.46 -3.61 -0.88
N ASN A 112 -3.38 -2.65 -0.99
CA ASN A 112 -4.56 -2.77 -1.83
C ASN A 112 -4.21 -2.32 -3.25
N ASP A 113 -3.86 -3.25 -4.14
CA ASP A 113 -3.38 -2.91 -5.46
C ASP A 113 -3.65 -4.01 -6.50
N VAL A 114 -3.50 -3.67 -7.76
CA VAL A 114 -3.44 -4.62 -8.87
C VAL A 114 -2.11 -5.36 -8.82
N SER A 115 -2.12 -6.69 -8.89
CA SER A 115 -0.92 -7.53 -8.71
C SER A 115 0.24 -7.11 -9.61
N GLU A 116 -0.03 -6.90 -10.90
CA GLU A 116 0.98 -6.53 -11.90
C GLU A 116 1.54 -5.11 -11.64
N TRP A 117 0.75 -4.22 -11.03
CA TRP A 117 1.18 -2.86 -10.72
C TRP A 117 2.15 -2.84 -9.54
N SER A 118 1.79 -3.50 -8.44
CA SER A 118 2.70 -3.66 -7.30
C SER A 118 4.00 -4.35 -7.70
N ALA A 119 3.93 -5.41 -8.52
CA ALA A 119 5.12 -6.10 -9.02
C ALA A 119 5.99 -5.16 -9.86
N PHE A 120 5.38 -4.37 -10.75
CA PHE A 120 6.12 -3.41 -11.57
C PHE A 120 6.77 -2.29 -10.72
N ILE A 121 6.04 -1.71 -9.75
CA ILE A 121 6.58 -0.64 -8.88
C ILE A 121 7.78 -1.15 -8.09
N THR A 122 7.65 -2.33 -7.47
CA THR A 122 8.72 -2.87 -6.63
C THR A 122 9.96 -3.26 -7.43
N ASP A 123 9.80 -3.76 -8.66
CA ASP A 123 10.90 -4.03 -9.60
C ASP A 123 11.55 -2.74 -10.10
N TYR A 124 10.73 -1.81 -10.61
CA TYR A 124 11.21 -0.56 -11.23
C TYR A 124 12.05 0.30 -10.28
N TYR A 125 11.63 0.40 -9.01
CA TYR A 125 12.35 1.14 -7.96
C TYR A 125 13.34 0.27 -7.18
N ASN A 126 13.53 -1.01 -7.57
CA ASN A 126 14.42 -1.97 -6.90
C ASN A 126 14.13 -2.09 -5.40
N LEU A 127 12.84 -2.19 -5.05
CA LEU A 127 12.37 -2.29 -3.66
C LEU A 127 12.30 -3.72 -3.14
N ASP A 128 12.25 -4.73 -4.03
CA ASP A 128 12.12 -6.16 -3.66
C ASP A 128 13.20 -6.61 -2.67
N LYS A 129 14.39 -6.04 -2.75
CA LYS A 129 15.51 -6.34 -1.84
C LYS A 129 15.26 -5.96 -0.38
N TYR A 130 14.28 -5.09 -0.11
CA TYR A 130 13.94 -4.66 1.26
C TYR A 130 12.80 -5.46 1.87
N PHE A 131 11.95 -6.09 1.04
CA PHE A 131 10.79 -6.81 1.53
C PHE A 131 11.07 -8.29 1.68
N LYS A 132 10.80 -8.82 2.88
CA LYS A 132 10.80 -10.26 3.13
C LYS A 132 9.63 -10.96 2.44
N ASP A 133 8.49 -10.27 2.36
CA ASP A 133 7.30 -10.76 1.67
C ASP A 133 6.42 -9.60 1.17
N LYS A 134 5.53 -9.92 0.24
CA LYS A 134 4.54 -8.99 -0.31
C LYS A 134 3.16 -9.64 -0.27
N ILE A 135 2.20 -8.95 0.32
CA ILE A 135 0.79 -9.31 0.36
C ILE A 135 0.02 -8.23 -0.37
N VAL A 136 -0.40 -8.52 -1.58
CA VAL A 136 -1.14 -7.61 -2.46
C VAL A 136 -2.56 -8.13 -2.62
N SER A 137 -3.56 -7.26 -2.50
CA SER A 137 -4.97 -7.65 -2.58
C SER A 137 -5.32 -8.41 -3.86
N GLY A 138 -4.73 -8.02 -4.99
CA GLY A 138 -4.91 -8.69 -6.27
C GLY A 138 -4.44 -10.15 -6.26
N ASP A 139 -3.41 -10.48 -5.48
CA ASP A 139 -2.90 -11.86 -5.37
C ASP A 139 -3.74 -12.70 -4.42
N VAL A 140 -4.15 -12.14 -3.28
CA VAL A 140 -4.83 -12.87 -2.20
C VAL A 140 -6.35 -12.78 -2.26
N LYS A 141 -6.89 -11.99 -3.20
CA LYS A 141 -8.33 -11.82 -3.49
C LYS A 141 -9.16 -11.33 -2.29
N CYS A 142 -8.53 -10.62 -1.40
CA CYS A 142 -9.15 -9.87 -0.32
C CYS A 142 -8.34 -8.61 -0.05
N ARG A 143 -8.97 -7.60 0.53
CA ARG A 143 -8.36 -6.26 0.66
C ARG A 143 -8.58 -5.65 2.03
N LYS A 144 -7.68 -4.75 2.45
CA LYS A 144 -7.89 -3.87 3.60
C LYS A 144 -9.17 -3.03 3.38
N PRO A 145 -10.00 -2.81 4.41
CA PRO A 145 -9.83 -3.14 5.81
C PRO A 145 -10.41 -4.51 6.24
N ASP A 146 -10.60 -5.47 5.34
CA ASP A 146 -11.04 -6.82 5.73
C ASP A 146 -9.98 -7.48 6.64
N LYS A 147 -10.41 -8.07 7.75
CA LYS A 147 -9.53 -8.81 8.68
C LYS A 147 -8.76 -9.93 7.99
N GLN A 148 -9.37 -10.55 6.99
CA GLN A 148 -8.82 -11.70 6.27
C GLN A 148 -7.44 -11.40 5.66
N ILE A 149 -7.22 -10.20 5.10
CA ILE A 149 -5.91 -9.89 4.48
C ILE A 149 -4.79 -9.82 5.53
N PHE A 150 -5.09 -9.31 6.74
CA PHE A 150 -4.14 -9.28 7.83
C PHE A 150 -3.84 -10.68 8.37
N GLU A 151 -4.86 -11.54 8.49
CA GLU A 151 -4.70 -12.95 8.90
C GLU A 151 -3.84 -13.72 7.90
N ILE A 152 -4.05 -13.52 6.59
CA ILE A 152 -3.20 -14.08 5.52
C ILE A 152 -1.77 -13.59 5.67
N ALA A 153 -1.57 -12.28 5.88
CA ALA A 153 -0.25 -11.69 6.06
C ALA A 153 0.48 -12.33 7.25
N LEU A 154 -0.12 -12.31 8.44
CA LEU A 154 0.45 -12.87 9.66
C LEU A 154 0.78 -14.36 9.52
N LYS A 155 -0.12 -15.14 8.91
CA LYS A 155 0.11 -16.57 8.64
C LYS A 155 1.28 -16.78 7.69
N LYS A 156 1.36 -15.99 6.60
CA LYS A 156 2.40 -16.11 5.58
C LYS A 156 3.79 -15.82 6.14
N ILE A 157 3.90 -14.80 7.00
CA ILE A 157 5.16 -14.40 7.62
C ILE A 157 5.44 -15.16 8.92
N ASN A 158 4.53 -15.99 9.40
CA ASN A 158 4.60 -16.74 10.65
C ASN A 158 4.89 -15.85 11.87
N LYS A 159 4.09 -14.81 12.06
CA LYS A 159 4.21 -13.85 13.18
C LYS A 159 2.91 -13.72 13.96
N ASN A 160 3.05 -13.42 15.27
CA ASN A 160 1.91 -13.00 16.07
C ASN A 160 1.61 -11.51 15.83
N PRO A 161 0.35 -11.07 15.97
CA PRO A 161 -0.01 -9.67 15.80
C PRO A 161 0.84 -8.71 16.66
N SER A 162 1.15 -9.08 17.91
CA SER A 162 1.93 -8.27 18.85
C SER A 162 3.40 -8.09 18.46
N GLU A 163 3.91 -8.85 17.49
CA GLU A 163 5.27 -8.72 16.95
C GLU A 163 5.32 -7.75 15.74
N CYS A 164 4.16 -7.18 15.35
CA CYS A 164 4.02 -6.41 14.13
C CYS A 164 3.60 -4.96 14.39
N ILE A 165 4.21 -4.05 13.65
CA ILE A 165 3.70 -2.70 13.41
C ILE A 165 3.03 -2.69 12.04
N PHE A 166 1.95 -1.94 11.88
CA PHE A 166 1.33 -1.66 10.59
C PHE A 166 1.30 -0.16 10.34
N VAL A 167 1.94 0.27 9.26
CA VAL A 167 2.06 1.66 8.83
C VAL A 167 1.19 1.86 7.59
N ASP A 168 0.19 2.72 7.70
CA ASP A 168 -0.81 2.94 6.65
C ASP A 168 -1.37 4.38 6.78
N ASN A 169 -1.83 4.98 5.69
CA ASN A 169 -2.44 6.31 5.69
C ASN A 169 -3.97 6.27 5.91
N SER A 170 -4.58 5.09 5.98
CA SER A 170 -6.02 4.90 6.16
C SER A 170 -6.39 4.54 7.59
N VAL A 171 -7.10 5.44 8.27
CA VAL A 171 -7.61 5.20 9.63
C VAL A 171 -8.50 3.95 9.71
N ALA A 172 -9.27 3.65 8.65
CA ALA A 172 -10.10 2.45 8.59
C ALA A 172 -9.25 1.16 8.65
N ASN A 173 -8.14 1.12 7.91
CA ASN A 173 -7.20 -0.01 7.91
C ASN A 173 -6.53 -0.17 9.29
N LEU A 174 -6.10 0.95 9.89
CA LEU A 174 -5.44 0.97 11.20
C LEU A 174 -6.36 0.51 12.33
N ASN A 175 -7.65 0.87 12.27
CA ASN A 175 -8.62 0.42 13.27
C ASN A 175 -8.76 -1.10 13.27
N VAL A 176 -8.87 -1.72 12.11
CA VAL A 176 -8.94 -3.18 11.99
C VAL A 176 -7.64 -3.85 12.43
N SER A 177 -6.47 -3.31 12.06
CA SER A 177 -5.20 -3.85 12.52
C SER A 177 -5.07 -3.84 14.04
N LYS A 178 -5.52 -2.75 14.68
CA LYS A 178 -5.58 -2.63 16.14
C LYS A 178 -6.49 -3.67 16.78
N GLU A 179 -7.68 -3.92 16.20
CA GLU A 179 -8.63 -4.92 16.72
C GLU A 179 -8.05 -6.34 16.75
N ILE A 180 -7.15 -6.67 15.82
CA ILE A 180 -6.48 -7.97 15.78
C ILE A 180 -5.16 -8.01 16.55
N GLY A 181 -4.74 -6.90 17.17
CA GLY A 181 -3.58 -6.81 18.04
C GLY A 181 -2.26 -6.38 17.37
N ILE A 182 -2.31 -5.92 16.11
CA ILE A 182 -1.16 -5.29 15.44
C ILE A 182 -1.06 -3.84 15.90
N CYS A 183 0.15 -3.34 16.15
CA CYS A 183 0.40 -1.95 16.53
C CYS A 183 0.20 -1.01 15.33
N PRO A 184 -0.83 -0.13 15.32
CA PRO A 184 -1.10 0.75 14.19
C PRO A 184 -0.30 2.05 14.31
N ILE A 185 0.29 2.51 13.20
CA ILE A 185 0.90 3.83 13.05
C ILE A 185 0.30 4.51 11.82
N LEU A 186 -0.29 5.68 12.00
CA LEU A 186 -0.75 6.50 10.89
C LEU A 186 0.43 7.21 10.21
N PHE A 187 0.61 6.98 8.91
CA PHE A 187 1.49 7.79 8.07
C PHE A 187 0.67 8.94 7.47
N ASN A 188 0.75 10.14 8.06
CA ASN A 188 -0.28 11.18 7.92
C ASN A 188 0.06 12.27 6.89
N ARG A 189 0.30 11.89 5.64
CA ARG A 189 0.46 12.88 4.55
C ARG A 189 -0.81 13.70 4.30
N ASP A 190 -1.96 13.08 4.48
CA ASP A 190 -3.27 13.69 4.17
C ASP A 190 -3.82 14.57 5.31
N LYS A 191 -3.10 14.69 6.44
CA LYS A 191 -3.47 15.51 7.62
C LYS A 191 -4.86 15.16 8.16
N VAL A 192 -5.17 13.87 8.26
CA VAL A 192 -6.41 13.38 8.84
C VAL A 192 -6.33 13.34 10.36
N GLU A 193 -7.47 13.45 11.04
CA GLU A 193 -7.55 13.31 12.49
C GLU A 193 -7.40 11.84 12.91
N TYR A 194 -6.52 11.58 13.86
CA TYR A 194 -6.30 10.25 14.44
C TYR A 194 -5.77 10.37 15.86
N THR A 195 -6.27 9.52 16.76
CA THR A 195 -5.90 9.55 18.20
C THR A 195 -4.77 8.58 18.56
N GLY A 196 -4.26 7.81 17.60
CA GLY A 196 -3.15 6.87 17.79
C GLY A 196 -1.79 7.48 17.48
N ILE A 197 -0.79 6.60 17.37
CA ILE A 197 0.56 7.00 16.96
C ILE A 197 0.51 7.52 15.51
N THR A 198 1.11 8.67 15.28
CA THR A 198 1.10 9.36 14.00
C THR A 198 2.52 9.81 13.65
N VAL A 199 2.92 9.57 12.40
CA VAL A 199 4.14 10.09 11.79
C VAL A 199 3.81 10.72 10.45
N ASN A 200 4.61 11.70 10.02
CA ASN A 200 4.44 12.38 8.74
C ASN A 200 5.57 12.04 7.77
N THR A 201 6.66 11.50 8.28
CA THR A 201 7.88 11.17 7.51
C THR A 201 8.49 9.85 7.98
N PHE A 202 9.41 9.30 7.18
CA PHE A 202 10.18 8.12 7.56
C PHE A 202 11.22 8.41 8.65
N GLU A 203 11.67 9.66 8.80
CA GLU A 203 12.52 10.10 9.90
C GLU A 203 11.78 10.01 11.23
N GLU A 204 10.53 10.52 11.29
CA GLU A 204 9.68 10.39 12.49
C GLU A 204 9.38 8.93 12.82
N LEU A 205 9.18 8.08 11.81
CA LEU A 205 9.01 6.63 12.01
C LEU A 205 10.30 5.99 12.58
N ALA A 206 11.46 6.42 12.08
CA ALA A 206 12.75 5.96 12.58
C ALA A 206 12.99 6.35 14.05
N ASP A 207 12.55 7.55 14.46
CA ASP A 207 12.67 7.99 15.86
C ASP A 207 11.84 7.11 16.79
N ILE A 208 10.62 6.74 16.40
CA ILE A 208 9.78 5.80 17.17
C ILE A 208 10.48 4.44 17.34
N LEU A 209 11.14 3.92 16.29
CA LEU A 209 11.86 2.64 16.37
C LEU A 209 13.09 2.73 17.27
N ASN A 210 13.83 3.84 17.20
CA ASN A 210 15.03 4.07 18.02
C ASN A 210 14.67 4.19 19.51
N ASP A 211 13.61 4.94 19.85
CA ASP A 211 13.14 5.13 21.25
C ASP A 211 12.66 3.82 21.88
N SER A 212 12.21 2.89 21.04
CA SER A 212 11.75 1.56 21.47
C SER A 212 12.87 0.54 21.63
N ASN A 213 14.14 0.91 21.43
CA ASN A 213 15.33 0.04 21.42
C ASN A 213 15.21 -1.17 20.45
N LEU A 214 14.61 -0.96 19.29
CA LEU A 214 14.43 -1.96 18.21
C LEU A 214 15.60 -1.96 17.22
#